data_204a9ede8b61a3534d8450e01fc8a947
#
_entry.id   204a9ede8b61a3534d8450e01fc8a947
#
_cell.length_a   1.000
_cell.length_b   1.000
_cell.length_c   1.000
_cell.angle_alpha   90.00
_cell.angle_beta   90.00
_cell.angle_gamma   90.00
#
_symmetry.space_group_name_H-M   'P 1'
#
loop_
_entity.id
_entity.type
_entity.pdbx_description
1 polymer ?
#
loop_
_entity_poly.entity_id
_entity_poly.type
_entity_poly.pdbx_seq_one_letter_code
_entity_poly.pdbx_strand_id
1 'polypeptide(L)'
;EGNNIVNFKSEALEKTVEFEVKGKVETWDTNGIYESLNDKTNPLVYLTNTKLTEPNEKIINLANLAASKNSNLDKISVAHNIMLAVANKIEYVPYTTNTNTSAADSINLGKGVCQDQAHIMISAARYLDIPSRYVNGYMHKNKNDSEFQATHAWAELYIDKLGWIGFDPTNK
;
A
#
# COMPACT_ATOMS: atom_id res chain seq x y z
N GLU A 1 -4.13 -13.58 -8.30
CA GLU A 1 -3.19 -12.67 -7.65
C GLU A 1 -2.55 -11.64 -8.59
N GLY A 2 -2.81 -11.63 -9.90
CA GLY A 2 -2.47 -10.56 -10.85
C GLY A 2 -0.98 -10.33 -11.16
N ASN A 3 -0.06 -10.98 -10.46
CA ASN A 3 1.38 -10.82 -10.70
C ASN A 3 1.91 -11.82 -11.73
N ASN A 4 2.68 -11.34 -12.70
CA ASN A 4 3.47 -12.20 -13.59
C ASN A 4 4.79 -12.55 -12.90
N ILE A 5 5.07 -13.85 -12.77
CA ILE A 5 6.29 -14.33 -12.15
C ILE A 5 7.19 -14.90 -13.24
N VAL A 6 8.41 -14.39 -13.33
CA VAL A 6 9.46 -14.92 -14.19
C VAL A 6 10.51 -15.58 -13.30
N ASN A 7 10.74 -16.89 -13.52
CA ASN A 7 11.78 -17.61 -12.82
C ASN A 7 13.04 -17.66 -13.69
N PHE A 8 14.15 -17.27 -13.12
CA PHE A 8 15.46 -17.36 -13.74
C PHE A 8 16.33 -18.36 -12.97
N LYS A 9 17.00 -19.25 -13.67
CA LYS A 9 17.96 -20.21 -13.10
C LYS A 9 19.28 -20.07 -13.85
N SER A 10 20.37 -19.81 -13.14
CA SER A 10 21.73 -19.83 -13.69
C SER A 10 22.51 -21.03 -13.14
N GLU A 11 23.26 -21.70 -13.98
CA GLU A 11 24.15 -22.80 -13.60
C GLU A 11 25.51 -22.32 -13.12
N ALA A 12 25.85 -21.05 -13.38
CA ALA A 12 27.07 -20.38 -12.94
C ALA A 12 26.73 -19.21 -12.03
N LEU A 13 27.32 -19.17 -10.83
CA LEU A 13 27.28 -18.01 -9.95
C LEU A 13 28.28 -16.97 -10.44
N GLU A 14 27.82 -16.00 -11.20
CA GLU A 14 28.58 -14.78 -11.47
C GLU A 14 28.57 -13.86 -10.24
N LYS A 15 29.60 -13.03 -10.10
CA LYS A 15 29.72 -12.11 -8.94
C LYS A 15 28.63 -11.03 -8.94
N THR A 16 28.01 -10.78 -10.08
CA THR A 16 26.98 -9.75 -10.26
C THR A 16 25.98 -10.22 -11.29
N VAL A 17 24.69 -10.07 -10.99
CA VAL A 17 23.61 -10.33 -11.94
C VAL A 17 22.84 -9.01 -12.08
N GLU A 18 22.70 -8.53 -13.33
CA GLU A 18 21.94 -7.34 -13.64
C GLU A 18 20.59 -7.74 -14.23
N PHE A 19 19.52 -7.17 -13.72
CA PHE A 19 18.17 -7.33 -14.25
C PHE A 19 17.68 -6.00 -14.80
N GLU A 20 17.34 -5.99 -16.08
CA GLU A 20 16.75 -4.83 -16.73
C GLU A 20 15.35 -5.17 -17.22
N VAL A 21 14.37 -4.34 -16.87
CA VAL A 21 12.98 -4.45 -17.36
C VAL A 21 12.67 -3.19 -18.15
N LYS A 22 12.38 -3.37 -19.44
CA LYS A 22 11.96 -2.27 -20.33
C LYS A 22 10.55 -2.53 -20.84
N GLY A 23 9.73 -1.48 -20.84
CA GLY A 23 8.37 -1.56 -21.34
C GLY A 23 7.78 -0.19 -21.62
N LYS A 24 6.66 -0.19 -22.31
CA LYS A 24 5.82 0.99 -22.52
C LYS A 24 4.49 0.74 -21.82
N VAL A 25 4.08 1.68 -20.99
CA VAL A 25 2.81 1.64 -20.27
C VAL A 25 1.97 2.81 -20.74
N GLU A 26 0.72 2.54 -21.05
CA GLU A 26 -0.30 3.55 -21.30
C GLU A 26 -1.27 3.55 -20.13
N THR A 27 -1.53 4.71 -19.59
CA THR A 27 -2.41 4.88 -18.43
C THR A 27 -3.52 5.88 -18.76
N TRP A 28 -4.69 5.65 -18.19
CA TRP A 28 -5.82 6.57 -18.25
C TRP A 28 -6.40 6.74 -16.86
N ASP A 29 -7.08 7.87 -16.65
CA ASP A 29 -7.70 8.17 -15.37
C ASP A 29 -8.91 7.24 -15.14
N THR A 30 -8.88 6.52 -14.03
CA THR A 30 -9.97 5.63 -13.58
C THR A 30 -10.68 6.19 -12.35
N ASN A 31 -10.43 7.46 -11.99
CA ASN A 31 -10.92 8.08 -10.74
C ASN A 31 -10.55 7.26 -9.49
N GLY A 32 -9.39 6.60 -9.52
CA GLY A 32 -8.89 5.78 -8.41
C GLY A 32 -9.57 4.43 -8.23
N ILE A 33 -10.54 4.08 -9.07
CA ILE A 33 -11.25 2.79 -9.01
C ILE A 33 -10.55 1.81 -9.95
N TYR A 34 -10.20 0.64 -9.44
CA TYR A 34 -9.61 -0.43 -10.21
C TYR A 34 -10.59 -1.59 -10.36
N GLU A 35 -11.14 -1.74 -11.56
CA GLU A 35 -11.93 -2.91 -11.94
C GLU A 35 -11.02 -3.95 -12.61
N SER A 36 -10.68 -5.01 -11.89
CA SER A 36 -10.04 -6.17 -12.51
C SER A 36 -11.09 -7.14 -13.01
N LEU A 37 -11.35 -7.14 -14.28
CA LEU A 37 -12.26 -8.11 -14.93
C LEU A 37 -11.80 -9.57 -14.75
N ASN A 38 -10.55 -9.79 -14.41
CA ASN A 38 -9.92 -11.11 -14.28
C ASN A 38 -9.60 -11.51 -12.83
N ASP A 39 -9.77 -10.63 -11.86
CA ASP A 39 -9.52 -10.97 -10.45
C ASP A 39 -10.73 -11.71 -9.88
N LYS A 40 -10.62 -13.04 -9.82
CA LYS A 40 -11.63 -13.93 -9.25
C LYS A 40 -11.41 -14.19 -7.75
N THR A 41 -10.42 -13.55 -7.16
CA THR A 41 -10.07 -13.77 -5.76
C THR A 41 -11.14 -13.12 -4.87
N ASN A 42 -11.69 -13.89 -3.93
CA ASN A 42 -12.63 -13.34 -2.97
C ASN A 42 -11.93 -12.28 -2.12
N PRO A 43 -12.43 -11.03 -2.09
CA PRO A 43 -11.81 -9.94 -1.33
C PRO A 43 -11.58 -10.27 0.16
N LEU A 44 -12.40 -11.11 0.77
CA LEU A 44 -12.28 -11.51 2.17
C LEU A 44 -10.94 -12.20 2.51
N VAL A 45 -10.26 -12.78 1.53
CA VAL A 45 -8.90 -13.32 1.71
C VAL A 45 -7.93 -12.24 2.17
N TYR A 46 -8.16 -11.01 1.77
CA TYR A 46 -7.32 -9.86 2.10
C TYR A 46 -7.64 -9.20 3.46
N LEU A 47 -8.47 -9.83 4.29
CA LEU A 47 -8.63 -9.49 5.71
C LEU A 47 -7.55 -10.12 6.58
N THR A 48 -6.86 -11.17 6.08
CA THR A 48 -5.83 -11.87 6.85
C THR A 48 -4.58 -11.02 7.01
N ASN A 49 -4.17 -10.79 8.26
CA ASN A 49 -2.91 -10.12 8.55
C ASN A 49 -1.71 -11.00 8.20
N THR A 50 -0.61 -10.33 7.89
CA THR A 50 0.70 -10.95 7.70
C THR A 50 1.64 -10.43 8.78
N LYS A 51 2.82 -11.02 8.91
CA LYS A 51 3.85 -10.55 9.84
C LYS A 51 4.16 -9.04 9.69
N LEU A 52 4.04 -8.49 8.46
CA LEU A 52 4.29 -7.07 8.19
C LEU A 52 3.09 -6.17 8.53
N THR A 53 1.89 -6.71 8.63
CA THR A 53 0.65 -5.94 8.82
C THR A 53 -0.10 -6.30 10.09
N GLU A 54 0.53 -7.02 11.04
CA GLU A 54 -0.07 -7.32 12.33
C GLU A 54 -0.26 -6.02 13.12
N PRO A 55 -1.49 -5.70 13.60
CA PRO A 55 -1.75 -4.46 14.33
C PRO A 55 -1.21 -4.51 15.75
N ASN A 56 -0.68 -3.39 16.21
CA ASN A 56 -0.44 -3.12 17.62
C ASN A 56 -1.47 -2.11 18.17
N GLU A 57 -1.41 -1.83 19.47
CA GLU A 57 -2.33 -0.88 20.12
C GLU A 57 -2.37 0.50 19.46
N LYS A 58 -1.24 1.01 18.94
CA LYS A 58 -1.19 2.32 18.28
C LYS A 58 -1.96 2.31 16.96
N ILE A 59 -1.86 1.21 16.17
CA ILE A 59 -2.60 1.03 14.93
C ILE A 59 -4.09 0.86 15.23
N ILE A 60 -4.44 0.06 16.22
CA ILE A 60 -5.83 -0.13 16.69
C ILE A 60 -6.45 1.21 17.10
N ASN A 61 -5.72 2.00 17.88
CA ASN A 61 -6.18 3.32 18.30
C ASN A 61 -6.36 4.27 17.10
N LEU A 62 -5.42 4.27 16.15
CA LEU A 62 -5.52 5.06 14.92
C LEU A 62 -6.77 4.65 14.12
N ALA A 63 -7.02 3.36 13.95
CA ALA A 63 -8.17 2.83 13.23
C ALA A 63 -9.49 3.23 13.90
N ASN A 64 -9.59 3.06 15.20
CA ASN A 64 -10.78 3.43 15.97
C ASN A 64 -11.06 4.93 15.91
N LEU A 65 -10.03 5.78 16.01
CA LEU A 65 -10.17 7.23 15.85
C LEU A 65 -10.62 7.62 14.43
N ALA A 66 -10.13 6.94 13.41
CA ALA A 66 -10.55 7.19 12.03
C ALA A 66 -12.02 6.81 11.80
N ALA A 67 -12.48 5.73 12.41
CA ALA A 67 -13.87 5.27 12.34
C ALA A 67 -14.84 6.12 13.19
N SER A 68 -14.37 6.68 14.32
CA SER A 68 -15.23 7.40 15.27
C SER A 68 -15.57 8.85 14.89
N LYS A 69 -14.93 9.40 13.85
CA LYS A 69 -15.11 10.83 13.48
C LYS A 69 -16.55 11.21 13.13
N ASN A 70 -17.38 10.25 12.73
CA ASN A 70 -18.82 10.43 12.51
C ASN A 70 -19.55 9.09 12.73
N SER A 71 -20.68 9.10 13.40
CA SER A 71 -21.46 7.89 13.75
C SER A 71 -22.07 7.12 12.58
N ASN A 72 -22.02 7.65 11.34
CA ASN A 72 -22.59 7.05 10.12
C ASN A 72 -21.61 7.10 8.94
N LEU A 73 -20.30 6.92 9.19
CA LEU A 73 -19.32 6.90 8.11
C LEU A 73 -19.48 5.63 7.25
N ASP A 74 -19.58 5.81 5.95
CA ASP A 74 -19.38 4.74 5.00
C ASP A 74 -17.89 4.31 4.96
N LYS A 75 -17.63 3.12 4.44
CA LYS A 75 -16.28 2.55 4.40
C LYS A 75 -15.27 3.42 3.63
N ILE A 76 -15.70 4.16 2.60
CA ILE A 76 -14.81 5.03 1.84
C ILE A 76 -14.37 6.23 2.66
N SER A 77 -15.28 6.83 3.43
CA SER A 77 -14.95 7.93 4.34
C SER A 77 -14.01 7.48 5.45
N VAL A 78 -14.20 6.27 6.00
CA VAL A 78 -13.27 5.66 6.96
C VAL A 78 -11.91 5.46 6.33
N ALA A 79 -11.83 4.95 5.10
CA ALA A 79 -10.58 4.73 4.38
C ALA A 79 -9.80 6.06 4.18
N HIS A 80 -10.47 7.13 3.78
CA HIS A 80 -9.85 8.47 3.70
C HIS A 80 -9.35 8.95 5.06
N ASN A 81 -10.12 8.74 6.13
CA ASN A 81 -9.68 9.12 7.48
C ASN A 81 -8.44 8.34 7.93
N ILE A 82 -8.36 7.03 7.64
CA ILE A 82 -7.18 6.22 7.90
C ILE A 82 -5.98 6.78 7.12
N MET A 83 -6.15 7.02 5.81
CA MET A 83 -5.10 7.56 4.95
C MET A 83 -4.51 8.85 5.51
N LEU A 84 -5.36 9.82 5.85
CA LEU A 84 -4.94 11.09 6.43
C LEU A 84 -4.30 10.92 7.81
N ALA A 85 -4.80 10.00 8.64
CA ALA A 85 -4.24 9.72 9.95
C ALA A 85 -2.83 9.14 9.84
N VAL A 86 -2.60 8.21 8.91
CA VAL A 86 -1.28 7.64 8.62
C VAL A 86 -0.33 8.71 8.10
N ALA A 87 -0.76 9.49 7.10
CA ALA A 87 0.03 10.57 6.52
C ALA A 87 0.50 11.63 7.55
N ASN A 88 -0.37 11.93 8.53
CA ASN A 88 -0.04 12.89 9.59
C ASN A 88 0.78 12.29 10.73
N LYS A 89 0.74 10.96 10.91
CA LYS A 89 1.41 10.28 12.01
C LYS A 89 2.84 9.87 11.68
N ILE A 90 3.12 9.57 10.41
CA ILE A 90 4.39 9.02 9.96
C ILE A 90 5.13 10.08 9.15
N GLU A 91 6.23 10.56 9.69
CA GLU A 91 7.16 11.44 8.98
C GLU A 91 7.87 10.66 7.87
N TYR A 92 7.85 11.17 6.64
CA TYR A 92 8.53 10.52 5.52
C TYR A 92 10.04 10.76 5.60
N VAL A 93 10.80 9.73 5.98
CA VAL A 93 12.26 9.80 6.13
C VAL A 93 12.90 8.59 5.47
N PRO A 94 13.58 8.77 4.30
CA PRO A 94 14.29 7.69 3.64
C PRO A 94 15.36 7.05 4.53
N TYR A 95 15.62 5.75 4.27
CA TYR A 95 16.67 4.97 4.94
C TYR A 95 16.48 4.73 6.45
N THR A 96 15.30 5.01 7.00
CA THR A 96 14.99 4.72 8.42
C THR A 96 14.42 3.33 8.64
N THR A 97 13.92 2.72 7.60
CA THR A 97 13.26 1.41 7.59
C THR A 97 13.81 0.53 6.46
N ASN A 98 13.45 -0.73 6.46
CA ASN A 98 13.81 -1.71 5.44
C ASN A 98 12.64 -2.63 5.10
N THR A 99 12.82 -3.57 4.17
CA THR A 99 11.76 -4.47 3.69
C THR A 99 11.19 -5.42 4.76
N ASN A 100 11.84 -5.58 5.89
CA ASN A 100 11.37 -6.41 7.00
C ASN A 100 10.68 -5.59 8.10
N THR A 101 10.68 -4.26 8.00
CA THR A 101 10.05 -3.38 8.98
C THR A 101 8.53 -3.56 8.92
N SER A 102 7.94 -3.91 10.06
CA SER A 102 6.48 -4.09 10.16
C SER A 102 5.75 -2.76 10.34
N ALA A 103 4.43 -2.78 10.10
CA ALA A 103 3.54 -1.66 10.42
C ALA A 103 3.64 -1.24 11.89
N ALA A 104 3.74 -2.23 12.79
CA ALA A 104 3.88 -2.01 14.23
C ALA A 104 5.21 -1.31 14.58
N ASP A 105 6.30 -1.68 13.91
CA ASP A 105 7.61 -1.06 14.13
C ASP A 105 7.61 0.39 13.60
N SER A 106 7.10 0.61 12.39
CA SER A 106 7.06 1.93 11.77
C SER A 106 6.20 2.93 12.53
N ILE A 107 5.00 2.51 13.01
CA ILE A 107 4.15 3.41 13.80
C ILE A 107 4.77 3.71 15.17
N ASN A 108 5.56 2.79 15.73
CA ASN A 108 6.29 3.03 16.96
C ASN A 108 7.42 4.04 16.76
N LEU A 109 8.13 3.93 15.65
CA LEU A 109 9.21 4.84 15.25
C LEU A 109 8.68 6.24 14.89
N GLY A 110 7.45 6.32 14.34
CA GLY A 110 6.84 7.55 13.84
C GLY A 110 7.46 8.05 12.53
N LYS A 111 8.28 7.24 11.89
CA LYS A 111 9.01 7.53 10.65
C LYS A 111 8.99 6.34 9.72
N GLY A 112 9.09 6.58 8.41
CA GLY A 112 9.13 5.54 7.41
C GLY A 112 9.06 6.09 5.99
N VAL A 113 8.83 5.19 5.03
CA VAL A 113 8.65 5.53 3.62
C VAL A 113 7.27 5.06 3.13
N CYS A 114 6.98 5.17 1.84
CA CYS A 114 5.69 4.77 1.26
C CYS A 114 5.28 3.33 1.61
N GLN A 115 6.23 2.39 1.62
CA GLN A 115 6.01 1.00 2.05
C GLN A 115 5.44 0.92 3.48
N ASP A 116 6.04 1.65 4.41
CA ASP A 116 5.66 1.63 5.83
C ASP A 116 4.27 2.22 6.02
N GLN A 117 4.00 3.35 5.38
CA GLN A 117 2.70 4.00 5.41
C GLN A 117 1.61 3.10 4.81
N ALA A 118 1.90 2.40 3.71
CA ALA A 118 0.99 1.43 3.11
C ALA A 118 0.70 0.26 4.07
N HIS A 119 1.72 -0.31 4.72
CA HIS A 119 1.54 -1.39 5.70
C HIS A 119 0.69 -0.96 6.89
N ILE A 120 0.90 0.25 7.43
CA ILE A 120 0.10 0.77 8.54
C ILE A 120 -1.35 0.96 8.10
N MET A 121 -1.58 1.52 6.91
CA MET A 121 -2.92 1.70 6.37
C MET A 121 -3.66 0.38 6.18
N ILE A 122 -2.99 -0.63 5.61
CA ILE A 122 -3.54 -1.98 5.42
C ILE A 122 -3.89 -2.61 6.76
N SER A 123 -2.99 -2.51 7.74
CA SER A 123 -3.20 -3.05 9.07
C SER A 123 -4.42 -2.41 9.76
N ALA A 124 -4.54 -1.09 9.71
CA ALA A 124 -5.68 -0.36 10.27
C ALA A 124 -7.00 -0.68 9.56
N ALA A 125 -6.97 -0.79 8.23
CA ALA A 125 -8.14 -1.11 7.43
C ALA A 125 -8.66 -2.52 7.70
N ARG A 126 -7.76 -3.52 7.77
CA ARG A 126 -8.10 -4.91 8.12
C ARG A 126 -8.69 -5.04 9.51
N TYR A 127 -8.18 -4.29 10.48
CA TYR A 127 -8.74 -4.25 11.83
C TYR A 127 -10.20 -3.76 11.84
N LEU A 128 -10.60 -2.93 10.87
CA LEU A 128 -11.97 -2.43 10.68
C LEU A 128 -12.77 -3.25 9.64
N ASP A 129 -12.38 -4.49 9.39
CA ASP A 129 -13.05 -5.40 8.44
C ASP A 129 -13.14 -4.82 7.00
N ILE A 130 -12.13 -4.05 6.58
CA ILE A 130 -11.99 -3.57 5.20
C ILE A 130 -10.89 -4.40 4.52
N PRO A 131 -11.23 -5.27 3.55
CA PRO A 131 -10.23 -6.03 2.80
C PRO A 131 -9.24 -5.09 2.12
N SER A 132 -7.94 -5.35 2.29
CA SER A 132 -6.92 -4.45 1.78
C SER A 132 -5.66 -5.18 1.36
N ARG A 133 -5.01 -4.68 0.30
CA ARG A 133 -3.81 -5.28 -0.29
C ARG A 133 -2.74 -4.23 -0.55
N TYR A 134 -1.50 -4.69 -0.51
CA TYR A 134 -0.34 -3.88 -0.84
C TYR A 134 -0.13 -3.86 -2.35
N VAL A 135 0.13 -2.69 -2.87
CA VAL A 135 0.48 -2.50 -4.27
C VAL A 135 1.86 -1.86 -4.37
N ASN A 136 2.70 -2.46 -5.20
CA ASN A 136 3.99 -1.91 -5.56
C ASN A 136 3.97 -1.52 -7.04
N GLY A 137 4.45 -0.33 -7.37
CA GLY A 137 4.41 0.21 -8.71
C GLY A 137 5.49 1.25 -8.98
N TYR A 138 5.25 2.05 -9.98
CA TYR A 138 6.15 3.11 -10.41
C TYR A 138 5.40 4.44 -10.41
N MET A 139 6.06 5.49 -9.94
CA MET A 139 5.55 6.84 -9.98
C MET A 139 6.25 7.62 -11.08
N HIS A 140 5.46 8.21 -11.98
CA HIS A 140 5.97 9.10 -12.99
C HIS A 140 6.05 10.52 -12.42
N LYS A 141 7.25 11.07 -12.31
CA LYS A 141 7.47 12.47 -12.00
C LYS A 141 7.51 13.31 -13.28
N ASN A 142 7.00 14.53 -13.22
CA ASN A 142 6.87 15.42 -14.37
C ASN A 142 8.19 15.63 -15.13
N LYS A 143 8.06 15.98 -16.43
CA LYS A 143 9.11 16.10 -17.46
C LYS A 143 10.38 16.91 -17.11
N ASN A 144 10.38 17.66 -16.00
CA ASN A 144 11.53 18.48 -15.57
C ASN A 144 12.41 17.79 -14.51
N ASP A 145 11.98 16.66 -13.94
CA ASP A 145 12.80 15.86 -13.05
C ASP A 145 13.43 14.73 -13.86
N SER A 146 14.64 15.00 -14.37
CA SER A 146 15.46 14.01 -15.04
C SER A 146 15.60 12.75 -14.17
N GLU A 147 15.17 11.61 -14.72
CA GLU A 147 15.67 10.26 -14.39
C GLU A 147 15.31 9.57 -13.07
N PHE A 148 14.33 9.99 -12.28
CA PHE A 148 13.91 9.14 -11.17
C PHE A 148 12.55 8.48 -11.42
N GLN A 149 12.57 7.31 -12.06
CA GLN A 149 11.54 6.29 -11.90
C GLN A 149 11.69 5.73 -10.49
N ALA A 150 11.04 6.36 -9.52
CA ALA A 150 11.03 5.81 -8.17
C ALA A 150 10.00 4.69 -8.10
N THR A 151 10.40 3.55 -7.56
CA THR A 151 9.43 2.56 -7.09
C THR A 151 8.57 3.20 -6.02
N HIS A 152 7.28 2.92 -6.05
CA HIS A 152 6.31 3.48 -5.12
C HIS A 152 5.40 2.38 -4.57
N ALA A 153 4.83 2.62 -3.40
CA ALA A 153 3.92 1.70 -2.77
C ALA A 153 2.70 2.43 -2.19
N TRP A 154 1.53 1.78 -2.31
CA TRP A 154 0.27 2.26 -1.75
C TRP A 154 -0.60 1.10 -1.30
N ALA A 155 -1.74 1.40 -0.73
CA ALA A 155 -2.75 0.41 -0.37
C ALA A 155 -3.93 0.47 -1.34
N GLU A 156 -4.49 -0.68 -1.67
CA GLU A 156 -5.82 -0.77 -2.27
C GLU A 156 -6.78 -1.39 -1.25
N LEU A 157 -7.93 -0.74 -1.06
CA LEU A 157 -8.98 -1.17 -0.17
C LEU A 157 -10.22 -1.55 -0.97
N TYR A 158 -10.85 -2.67 -0.61
CA TYR A 158 -12.08 -3.11 -1.24
C TYR A 158 -13.29 -2.46 -0.59
N ILE A 159 -14.02 -1.67 -1.36
CA ILE A 159 -15.24 -1.01 -0.94
C ILE A 159 -16.43 -1.67 -1.65
N ASP A 160 -17.39 -2.13 -0.86
CA ASP A 160 -18.57 -2.80 -1.39
C ASP A 160 -19.25 -1.95 -2.47
N LYS A 161 -19.61 -2.57 -3.58
CA LYS A 161 -20.20 -1.96 -4.79
C LYS A 161 -19.28 -1.07 -5.63
N LEU A 162 -18.08 -0.72 -5.14
CA LEU A 162 -17.11 0.09 -5.88
C LEU A 162 -15.91 -0.72 -6.34
N GLY A 163 -15.59 -1.83 -5.64
CA GLY A 163 -14.41 -2.63 -5.94
C GLY A 163 -13.16 -2.13 -5.22
N TRP A 164 -12.00 -2.35 -5.82
CA TRP A 164 -10.71 -1.93 -5.29
C TRP A 164 -10.46 -0.46 -5.57
N ILE A 165 -10.12 0.29 -4.53
CA ILE A 165 -9.81 1.73 -4.60
C ILE A 165 -8.42 1.96 -4.04
N GLY A 166 -7.59 2.70 -4.77
CA GLY A 166 -6.24 3.09 -4.37
C GLY A 166 -6.26 4.21 -3.32
N PHE A 167 -5.44 4.03 -2.29
CA PHE A 167 -5.20 5.03 -1.25
C PHE A 167 -3.70 5.16 -1.01
N ASP A 168 -3.18 6.36 -1.17
CA ASP A 168 -1.76 6.67 -1.06
C ASP A 168 -1.50 7.67 0.07
N PRO A 169 -1.15 7.23 1.28
CA PRO A 169 -0.87 8.14 2.39
C PRO A 169 0.31 9.08 2.14
N THR A 170 1.23 8.70 1.25
CA THR A 170 2.42 9.51 0.96
C THR A 170 2.09 10.76 0.15
N ASN A 171 1.19 10.64 -0.82
CA ASN A 171 0.85 11.74 -1.74
C ASN A 171 -0.52 12.39 -1.44
N LYS A 172 -1.37 11.75 -0.63
CA LYS A 172 -2.71 12.21 -0.15
C LYS A 172 -3.74 12.40 -1.24
#